data_b3a2369460e0a1f91f93bd0439edc1f5
#
_entry.id   b3a2369460e0a1f91f93bd0439edc1f5
#
_cell.length_a   1.000
_cell.length_b   1.000
_cell.length_c   1.000
_cell.angle_alpha   90.00
_cell.angle_beta   90.00
_cell.angle_gamma   90.00
#
_symmetry.space_group_name_H-M   'P 1'
#
loop_
_entity.id
_entity.type
_entity.pdbx_description
1 polymer ?
#
loop_
_entity_poly.entity_id
_entity_poly.type
_entity_poly.pdbx_seq_one_letter_code
_entity_poly.pdbx_strand_id
1 'polypeptide(L)'
;GSFVLAESLYTAASGARYINALASAAIAPVVEHPPEGRPPRILEIGSGTGGTTAALVDRLAGSGTEYWFTDVSDAFLARAHERFGAHVALQTAVFDADRPGPEQGLPASSFDIVTAANALHASRNLSTASSRVRQQIAPGGFLLLVETTTHHAWFDVSTGLIEGWQHFEDDLRAEVPLLSTSAWREALLVGGFEEIVSFPPEDSVAAEMGQRVILARVT
;
A
#
# COMPACT_ATOMS: atom_id res chain seq x y z
N GLY A 1 7.19 17.99 -14.81
CA GLY A 1 6.12 18.50 -13.96
C GLY A 1 6.54 18.49 -12.51
N SER A 2 5.99 19.40 -11.72
CA SER A 2 6.33 19.47 -10.29
C SER A 2 5.57 18.39 -9.52
N PHE A 3 6.25 17.51 -8.81
CA PHE A 3 5.64 16.53 -7.89
C PHE A 3 5.05 17.18 -6.61
N VAL A 4 5.36 18.45 -6.34
CA VAL A 4 4.96 19.16 -5.11
C VAL A 4 3.44 19.16 -4.89
N LEU A 5 2.65 19.35 -5.96
CA LEU A 5 1.19 19.35 -5.84
C LEU A 5 0.66 17.94 -5.53
N ALA A 6 1.20 16.91 -6.17
CA ALA A 6 0.82 15.52 -5.90
C ALA A 6 1.21 15.13 -4.46
N GLU A 7 2.43 15.46 -4.03
CA GLU A 7 2.87 15.24 -2.65
C GLU A 7 1.95 15.92 -1.63
N SER A 8 1.58 17.19 -1.90
CA SER A 8 0.66 17.94 -1.02
C SER A 8 -0.72 17.29 -0.92
N LEU A 9 -1.24 16.74 -2.01
CA LEU A 9 -2.53 16.05 -2.00
C LEU A 9 -2.51 14.81 -1.08
N TYR A 10 -1.43 14.02 -1.14
CA TYR A 10 -1.30 12.79 -0.38
C TYR A 10 -0.78 12.98 1.06
N THR A 11 -0.29 14.16 1.42
CA THR A 11 0.28 14.41 2.75
C THR A 11 -0.43 15.51 3.53
N ALA A 12 -0.83 16.60 2.88
CA ALA A 12 -1.34 17.80 3.56
C ALA A 12 -2.86 17.91 3.61
N ALA A 13 -3.60 17.28 2.68
CA ALA A 13 -5.06 17.27 2.71
C ALA A 13 -5.59 16.63 4.00
N SER A 14 -6.69 17.15 4.56
CA SER A 14 -7.23 16.67 5.85
C SER A 14 -7.58 15.19 5.82
N GLY A 15 -8.19 14.71 4.72
CA GLY A 15 -8.50 13.30 4.52
C GLY A 15 -7.24 12.44 4.45
N ALA A 16 -6.23 12.86 3.69
CA ALA A 16 -4.95 12.15 3.61
C ALA A 16 -4.27 12.05 4.98
N ARG A 17 -4.23 13.13 5.76
CA ARG A 17 -3.66 13.10 7.12
C ARG A 17 -4.39 12.12 8.03
N TYR A 18 -5.72 12.06 7.96
CA TYR A 18 -6.51 11.13 8.76
C TYR A 18 -6.22 9.68 8.38
N ILE A 19 -6.26 9.35 7.10
CA ILE A 19 -5.99 7.99 6.59
C ILE A 19 -4.53 7.59 6.87
N ASN A 20 -3.58 8.48 6.68
CA ASN A 20 -2.17 8.26 7.00
C ASN A 20 -1.95 8.03 8.50
N ALA A 21 -2.69 8.73 9.37
CA ALA A 21 -2.63 8.48 10.81
C ALA A 21 -3.17 7.09 11.18
N LEU A 22 -4.25 6.63 10.53
CA LEU A 22 -4.73 5.26 10.69
C LEU A 22 -3.70 4.23 10.23
N ALA A 23 -3.08 4.43 9.06
CA ALA A 23 -2.04 3.54 8.55
C ALA A 23 -0.83 3.50 9.50
N SER A 24 -0.37 4.65 10.00
CA SER A 24 0.71 4.73 10.98
C SER A 24 0.35 4.04 12.32
N ALA A 25 -0.89 4.17 12.78
CA ALA A 25 -1.35 3.47 13.97
C ALA A 25 -1.39 1.94 13.78
N ALA A 26 -1.76 1.49 12.59
CA ALA A 26 -1.87 0.06 12.28
C ALA A 26 -0.52 -0.68 12.31
N ILE A 27 0.58 -0.03 11.96
CA ILE A 27 1.92 -0.64 12.00
C ILE A 27 2.56 -0.60 13.40
N ALA A 28 2.06 0.25 14.30
CA ALA A 28 2.65 0.47 15.63
C ALA A 28 2.90 -0.83 16.42
N PRO A 29 1.95 -1.79 16.50
CA PRO A 29 2.17 -3.01 17.27
C PRO A 29 3.39 -3.83 16.80
N VAL A 30 3.66 -3.90 15.50
CA VAL A 30 4.81 -4.64 14.95
C VAL A 30 6.12 -3.89 15.21
N VAL A 31 6.08 -2.56 15.15
CA VAL A 31 7.27 -1.71 15.41
C VAL A 31 7.63 -1.72 16.91
N GLU A 32 6.64 -1.65 17.79
CA GLU A 32 6.82 -1.63 19.25
C GLU A 32 7.12 -3.03 19.83
N HIS A 33 6.65 -4.09 19.16
CA HIS A 33 6.87 -5.48 19.54
C HIS A 33 7.40 -6.27 18.33
N PRO A 34 8.67 -6.00 17.93
CA PRO A 34 9.22 -6.62 16.74
C PRO A 34 9.33 -8.15 16.87
N PRO A 35 9.37 -8.85 15.73
CA PRO A 35 9.66 -10.29 15.75
C PRO A 35 10.93 -10.62 16.50
N GLU A 36 10.94 -11.76 17.19
CA GLU A 36 12.08 -12.17 18.01
C GLU A 36 13.36 -12.28 17.17
N GLY A 37 14.43 -11.66 17.66
CA GLY A 37 15.79 -11.77 17.12
C GLY A 37 16.10 -10.92 15.87
N ARG A 38 15.16 -10.12 15.38
CA ARG A 38 15.40 -9.22 14.22
C ARG A 38 14.52 -7.99 14.21
N PRO A 39 14.96 -6.90 13.55
CA PRO A 39 14.09 -5.75 13.31
C PRO A 39 12.92 -6.12 12.37
N PRO A 40 11.83 -5.35 12.40
CA PRO A 40 10.72 -5.50 11.46
C PRO A 40 11.16 -5.25 10.02
N ARG A 41 10.49 -5.92 9.08
CA ARG A 41 10.65 -5.72 7.64
C ARG A 41 9.35 -5.26 7.02
N ILE A 42 9.38 -4.14 6.33
CA ILE A 42 8.21 -3.56 5.66
C ILE A 42 8.50 -3.45 4.16
N LEU A 43 7.58 -3.93 3.34
CA LEU A 43 7.59 -3.74 1.89
C LEU A 43 6.49 -2.74 1.51
N GLU A 44 6.82 -1.66 0.85
CA GLU A 44 5.85 -0.75 0.24
C GLU A 44 5.81 -0.96 -1.28
N ILE A 45 4.62 -1.28 -1.79
CA ILE A 45 4.35 -1.52 -3.21
C ILE A 45 3.72 -0.25 -3.82
N GLY A 46 4.28 0.22 -4.94
CA GLY A 46 3.79 1.43 -5.61
C GLY A 46 3.97 2.67 -4.75
N SER A 47 5.16 2.84 -4.18
CA SER A 47 5.47 3.93 -3.23
C SER A 47 5.34 5.33 -3.85
N GLY A 48 5.45 5.45 -5.18
CA GLY A 48 5.26 6.69 -5.92
C GLY A 48 6.08 7.85 -5.37
N THR A 49 5.39 8.93 -5.02
CA THR A 49 6.03 10.12 -4.44
C THR A 49 6.42 9.95 -2.96
N GLY A 50 6.16 8.81 -2.33
CA GLY A 50 6.48 8.53 -0.93
C GLY A 50 5.52 9.19 0.07
N GLY A 51 4.27 9.39 -0.32
CA GLY A 51 3.26 9.99 0.56
C GLY A 51 2.98 9.14 1.80
N THR A 52 2.79 7.83 1.62
CA THR A 52 2.60 6.87 2.72
C THR A 52 3.89 6.67 3.49
N THR A 53 5.04 6.51 2.80
CA THR A 53 6.36 6.43 3.46
C THR A 53 6.55 7.60 4.43
N ALA A 54 6.27 8.84 4.00
CA ALA A 54 6.41 10.03 4.84
C ALA A 54 5.51 9.98 6.11
N ALA A 55 4.36 9.33 6.03
CA ALA A 55 3.47 9.17 7.19
C ALA A 55 3.92 8.07 8.16
N LEU A 56 4.67 7.09 7.66
CA LEU A 56 5.15 5.96 8.46
C LEU A 56 6.54 6.22 9.07
N VAL A 57 7.39 6.96 8.37
CA VAL A 57 8.82 7.08 8.69
C VAL A 57 9.11 7.59 10.10
N ASP A 58 8.30 8.52 10.62
CA ASP A 58 8.46 9.03 11.98
C ASP A 58 8.23 7.93 13.04
N ARG A 59 7.27 7.02 12.77
CA ARG A 59 7.00 5.86 13.63
C ARG A 59 8.13 4.85 13.60
N LEU A 60 8.80 4.74 12.46
CA LEU A 60 9.86 3.76 12.24
C LEU A 60 11.22 4.23 12.77
N ALA A 61 11.36 5.52 13.06
CA ALA A 61 12.64 6.10 13.51
C ALA A 61 13.16 5.39 14.77
N GLY A 62 14.42 4.94 14.71
CA GLY A 62 15.08 4.26 15.83
C GLY A 62 14.66 2.80 16.07
N SER A 63 13.69 2.26 15.35
CA SER A 63 13.25 0.86 15.48
C SER A 63 14.18 -0.16 14.81
N GLY A 64 15.09 0.31 13.96
CA GLY A 64 15.93 -0.55 13.12
C GLY A 64 15.19 -1.18 11.94
N THR A 65 13.93 -0.83 11.72
CA THR A 65 13.09 -1.38 10.63
C THR A 65 13.80 -1.31 9.28
N GLU A 66 13.85 -2.45 8.58
CA GLU A 66 14.24 -2.54 7.19
C GLU A 66 13.04 -2.20 6.30
N TYR A 67 13.12 -1.09 5.56
CA TYR A 67 12.04 -0.58 4.73
C TYR A 67 12.36 -0.70 3.25
N TRP A 68 11.55 -1.46 2.52
CA TRP A 68 11.67 -1.64 1.09
C TRP A 68 10.69 -0.72 0.36
N PHE A 69 11.22 0.34 -0.21
CA PHE A 69 10.50 1.30 -1.04
C PHE A 69 10.51 0.80 -2.48
N THR A 70 9.37 0.36 -3.00
CA THR A 70 9.31 -0.23 -4.34
C THR A 70 8.27 0.44 -5.22
N ASP A 71 8.58 0.53 -6.51
CA ASP A 71 7.70 1.08 -7.53
C ASP A 71 8.05 0.45 -8.89
N VAL A 72 7.15 0.52 -9.86
CA VAL A 72 7.43 0.11 -11.25
C VAL A 72 8.34 1.10 -11.97
N SER A 73 8.47 2.31 -11.47
CA SER A 73 9.24 3.42 -12.06
C SER A 73 10.50 3.75 -11.26
N ASP A 74 11.67 3.59 -11.89
CA ASP A 74 12.97 4.01 -11.34
C ASP A 74 13.02 5.49 -10.94
N ALA A 75 12.21 6.33 -11.57
CA ALA A 75 12.20 7.78 -11.30
C ALA A 75 11.76 8.10 -9.87
N PHE A 76 10.91 7.28 -9.26
CA PHE A 76 10.53 7.44 -7.84
C PHE A 76 11.61 6.88 -6.91
N LEU A 77 12.23 5.77 -7.27
CA LEU A 77 13.26 5.13 -6.45
C LEU A 77 14.50 6.00 -6.28
N ALA A 78 14.91 6.70 -7.33
CA ALA A 78 16.10 7.56 -7.30
C ALA A 78 16.05 8.66 -6.21
N ARG A 79 14.87 9.13 -5.81
CA ARG A 79 14.68 10.18 -4.80
C ARG A 79 14.47 9.65 -3.38
N ALA A 80 14.16 8.37 -3.25
CA ALA A 80 13.77 7.79 -1.97
C ALA A 80 14.90 7.85 -0.93
N HIS A 81 16.13 7.54 -1.32
CA HIS A 81 17.28 7.57 -0.42
C HIS A 81 17.59 8.97 0.08
N GLU A 82 17.52 10.00 -0.76
CA GLU A 82 17.71 11.39 -0.36
C GLU A 82 16.68 11.81 0.68
N ARG A 83 15.43 11.38 0.48
CA ARG A 83 14.30 11.82 1.29
C ARG A 83 14.14 11.03 2.59
N PHE A 84 14.34 9.73 2.57
CA PHE A 84 14.00 8.84 3.69
C PHE A 84 15.18 8.05 4.27
N GLY A 85 16.31 7.98 3.57
CA GLY A 85 17.44 7.14 3.96
C GLY A 85 18.07 7.50 5.30
N ALA A 86 17.86 8.72 5.81
CA ALA A 86 18.33 9.12 7.14
C ALA A 86 17.42 8.63 8.29
N HIS A 87 16.20 8.17 7.99
CA HIS A 87 15.18 7.82 8.98
C HIS A 87 15.02 6.31 9.19
N VAL A 88 15.25 5.51 8.15
CA VAL A 88 15.07 4.05 8.15
C VAL A 88 16.19 3.36 7.38
N ALA A 89 16.42 2.07 7.64
CA ALA A 89 17.27 1.22 6.81
C ALA A 89 16.57 0.96 5.47
N LEU A 90 16.74 1.92 4.53
CA LEU A 90 16.02 1.96 3.27
C LEU A 90 16.66 1.06 2.22
N GLN A 91 15.85 0.19 1.62
CA GLN A 91 16.14 -0.53 0.40
C GLN A 91 15.23 -0.02 -0.73
N THR A 92 15.70 -0.02 -1.97
CA THR A 92 14.88 0.35 -3.12
C THR A 92 14.96 -0.74 -4.18
N ALA A 93 13.83 -1.07 -4.79
CA ALA A 93 13.78 -2.04 -5.90
C ALA A 93 12.64 -1.71 -6.87
N VAL A 94 12.85 -2.01 -8.15
CA VAL A 94 11.74 -2.04 -9.10
C VAL A 94 10.88 -3.26 -8.76
N PHE A 95 9.59 -3.06 -8.58
CA PHE A 95 8.65 -4.13 -8.30
C PHE A 95 7.30 -3.89 -8.96
N ASP A 96 6.83 -4.92 -9.65
CA ASP A 96 5.54 -5.00 -10.33
C ASP A 96 4.71 -6.12 -9.69
N ALA A 97 3.58 -5.81 -9.08
CA ALA A 97 2.68 -6.77 -8.45
C ALA A 97 2.05 -7.75 -9.45
N ASP A 98 2.05 -7.42 -10.74
CA ASP A 98 1.62 -8.33 -11.81
C ASP A 98 2.66 -9.40 -12.17
N ARG A 99 3.82 -9.43 -11.51
CA ARG A 99 4.88 -10.40 -11.69
C ARG A 99 5.27 -11.07 -10.37
N PRO A 100 5.75 -12.33 -10.37
CA PRO A 100 6.22 -13.00 -9.16
C PRO A 100 7.38 -12.24 -8.47
N GLY A 101 7.30 -12.04 -7.16
CA GLY A 101 8.30 -11.31 -6.38
C GLY A 101 9.71 -11.91 -6.44
N PRO A 102 9.90 -13.23 -6.31
CA PRO A 102 11.23 -13.85 -6.40
C PRO A 102 11.94 -13.63 -7.74
N GLU A 103 11.20 -13.52 -8.84
CA GLU A 103 11.76 -13.20 -10.16
C GLU A 103 12.26 -11.74 -10.27
N GLN A 104 11.85 -10.88 -9.31
CA GLN A 104 12.21 -9.48 -9.22
C GLN A 104 13.20 -9.20 -8.06
N GLY A 105 13.75 -10.26 -7.46
CA GLY A 105 14.75 -10.15 -6.41
C GLY A 105 14.19 -9.92 -5.01
N LEU A 106 12.86 -9.93 -4.81
CA LEU A 106 12.27 -9.84 -3.50
C LEU A 106 12.28 -11.20 -2.78
N PRO A 107 12.69 -11.23 -1.51
CA PRO A 107 12.66 -12.47 -0.72
C PRO A 107 11.21 -12.84 -0.39
N ALA A 108 10.81 -14.09 -0.71
CA ALA A 108 9.49 -14.59 -0.36
C ALA A 108 9.33 -14.76 1.16
N SER A 109 8.09 -14.60 1.65
CA SER A 109 7.71 -14.83 3.06
C SER A 109 8.62 -14.14 4.08
N SER A 110 9.04 -12.90 3.80
CA SER A 110 10.10 -12.23 4.56
C SER A 110 9.67 -10.93 5.20
N PHE A 111 8.53 -10.37 4.78
CA PHE A 111 8.05 -9.09 5.28
C PHE A 111 6.98 -9.27 6.35
N ASP A 112 7.12 -8.58 7.46
CA ASP A 112 6.13 -8.58 8.54
C ASP A 112 4.90 -7.76 8.16
N ILE A 113 5.13 -6.72 7.35
CA ILE A 113 4.09 -5.86 6.79
C ILE A 113 4.38 -5.65 5.31
N VAL A 114 3.36 -5.84 4.47
CA VAL A 114 3.34 -5.30 3.12
C VAL A 114 2.33 -4.16 3.09
N THR A 115 2.71 -3.00 2.60
CA THR A 115 1.80 -1.86 2.44
C THR A 115 1.68 -1.47 0.97
N ALA A 116 0.49 -1.03 0.57
CA ALA A 116 0.25 -0.43 -0.73
C ALA A 116 -0.82 0.66 -0.61
N ALA A 117 -0.54 1.84 -1.15
CA ALA A 117 -1.46 2.96 -1.07
C ALA A 117 -1.87 3.42 -2.47
N ASN A 118 -3.14 3.22 -2.81
CA ASN A 118 -3.69 3.50 -4.14
C ASN A 118 -2.80 2.93 -5.27
N ALA A 119 -2.36 1.70 -5.11
CA ALA A 119 -1.44 1.03 -6.02
C ALA A 119 -1.98 -0.31 -6.54
N LEU A 120 -2.50 -1.18 -5.68
CA LEU A 120 -2.93 -2.51 -6.10
C LEU A 120 -4.15 -2.50 -7.02
N HIS A 121 -5.00 -1.48 -6.94
CA HIS A 121 -6.11 -1.33 -7.89
C HIS A 121 -5.63 -1.13 -9.34
N ALA A 122 -4.38 -0.78 -9.58
CA ALA A 122 -3.80 -0.66 -10.91
C ALA A 122 -3.31 -2.00 -11.52
N SER A 123 -3.29 -3.10 -10.75
CA SER A 123 -2.89 -4.41 -11.26
C SER A 123 -3.86 -4.93 -12.32
N ARG A 124 -3.36 -5.74 -13.25
CA ARG A 124 -4.17 -6.33 -14.32
C ARG A 124 -5.21 -7.31 -13.80
N ASN A 125 -4.78 -8.20 -12.90
CA ASN A 125 -5.65 -9.17 -12.26
C ASN A 125 -5.45 -9.13 -10.74
N LEU A 126 -6.43 -8.59 -10.05
CA LEU A 126 -6.34 -8.31 -8.62
C LEU A 126 -6.22 -9.58 -7.76
N SER A 127 -6.93 -10.65 -8.11
CA SER A 127 -6.83 -11.92 -7.36
C SER A 127 -5.42 -12.50 -7.47
N THR A 128 -4.83 -12.46 -8.66
CA THR A 128 -3.46 -12.92 -8.88
C THR A 128 -2.45 -12.02 -8.16
N ALA A 129 -2.58 -10.70 -8.27
CA ALA A 129 -1.71 -9.75 -7.58
C ALA A 129 -1.81 -9.92 -6.06
N SER A 130 -3.02 -10.05 -5.49
CA SER A 130 -3.23 -10.31 -4.07
C SER A 130 -2.54 -11.59 -3.59
N SER A 131 -2.64 -12.67 -4.35
CA SER A 131 -1.95 -13.94 -4.04
C SER A 131 -0.42 -13.78 -4.07
N ARG A 132 0.12 -13.03 -5.03
CA ARG A 132 1.57 -12.76 -5.12
C ARG A 132 2.06 -11.87 -3.97
N VAL A 133 1.28 -10.86 -3.62
CA VAL A 133 1.56 -9.99 -2.45
C VAL A 133 1.57 -10.83 -1.18
N ARG A 134 0.59 -11.73 -1.00
CA ARG A 134 0.55 -12.65 0.14
C ARG A 134 1.84 -13.48 0.26
N GLN A 135 2.40 -13.93 -0.84
CA GLN A 135 3.65 -14.71 -0.86
C GLN A 135 4.88 -13.93 -0.35
N GLN A 136 4.84 -12.61 -0.30
CA GLN A 136 5.92 -11.79 0.26
C GLN A 136 5.82 -11.69 1.80
N ILE A 137 4.63 -11.90 2.36
CA ILE A 137 4.35 -11.71 3.78
C ILE A 137 4.79 -12.95 4.57
N ALA A 138 5.50 -12.72 5.66
CA ALA A 138 5.89 -13.77 6.61
C ALA A 138 4.66 -14.34 7.35
N PRO A 139 4.69 -15.59 7.82
CA PRO A 139 3.63 -16.14 8.67
C PRO A 139 3.34 -15.21 9.86
N GLY A 140 2.07 -14.92 10.11
CA GLY A 140 1.63 -13.99 11.16
C GLY A 140 1.71 -12.50 10.80
N GLY A 141 2.30 -12.18 9.64
CA GLY A 141 2.34 -10.82 9.10
C GLY A 141 1.01 -10.40 8.46
N PHE A 142 0.96 -9.18 7.96
CA PHE A 142 -0.26 -8.64 7.37
C PHE A 142 -0.01 -7.68 6.19
N LEU A 143 -1.03 -7.56 5.35
CA LEU A 143 -1.15 -6.56 4.31
C LEU A 143 -1.87 -5.33 4.88
N LEU A 144 -1.32 -4.14 4.66
CA LEU A 144 -1.94 -2.85 4.91
C LEU A 144 -2.22 -2.17 3.58
N LEU A 145 -3.48 -2.05 3.22
CA LEU A 145 -3.90 -1.30 2.05
C LEU A 145 -4.45 0.06 2.47
N VAL A 146 -4.11 1.08 1.70
CA VAL A 146 -4.82 2.36 1.68
C VAL A 146 -5.41 2.50 0.30
N GLU A 147 -6.74 2.38 0.18
CA GLU A 147 -7.38 2.37 -1.13
C GLU A 147 -8.60 3.31 -1.19
N THR A 148 -8.74 3.95 -2.32
CA THR A 148 -9.96 4.67 -2.67
C THR A 148 -11.03 3.65 -3.05
N THR A 149 -12.15 3.67 -2.34
CA THR A 149 -13.24 2.69 -2.48
C THR A 149 -14.53 3.28 -3.05
N THR A 150 -14.51 4.58 -3.34
CA THR A 150 -15.65 5.30 -3.92
C THR A 150 -15.16 6.09 -5.13
N HIS A 151 -15.83 5.90 -6.27
CA HIS A 151 -15.58 6.70 -7.45
C HIS A 151 -16.15 8.12 -7.27
N HIS A 152 -15.33 9.11 -7.55
CA HIS A 152 -15.73 10.51 -7.60
C HIS A 152 -15.54 11.04 -9.03
N ALA A 153 -16.49 11.80 -9.55
CA ALA A 153 -16.47 12.30 -10.92
C ALA A 153 -15.20 13.10 -11.30
N TRP A 154 -14.50 13.68 -10.32
CA TRP A 154 -13.25 14.37 -10.59
C TRP A 154 -12.10 13.42 -10.99
N PHE A 155 -12.20 12.13 -10.69
CA PHE A 155 -11.23 11.14 -11.18
C PHE A 155 -11.23 11.07 -12.70
N ASP A 156 -12.38 11.23 -13.35
CA ASP A 156 -12.50 11.12 -14.82
C ASP A 156 -11.71 12.21 -15.55
N VAL A 157 -11.46 13.34 -14.90
CA VAL A 157 -10.69 14.48 -15.45
C VAL A 157 -9.30 14.64 -14.82
N SER A 158 -8.86 13.68 -14.02
CA SER A 158 -7.57 13.71 -13.33
C SER A 158 -6.86 12.34 -13.39
N THR A 159 -6.94 11.56 -12.33
CA THR A 159 -6.30 10.22 -12.25
C THR A 159 -6.79 9.25 -13.31
N GLY A 160 -8.04 9.36 -13.74
CA GLY A 160 -8.61 8.56 -14.83
C GLY A 160 -7.95 8.78 -16.21
N LEU A 161 -7.16 9.87 -16.35
CA LEU A 161 -6.38 10.15 -17.55
C LEU A 161 -4.95 9.57 -17.48
N ILE A 162 -4.57 8.99 -16.35
CA ILE A 162 -3.24 8.37 -16.20
C ILE A 162 -3.23 7.07 -17.01
N GLU A 163 -2.17 6.87 -17.78
CA GLU A 163 -1.94 5.60 -18.49
C GLU A 163 -1.96 4.44 -17.50
N GLY A 164 -2.67 3.37 -17.84
CA GLY A 164 -2.85 2.21 -16.96
C GLY A 164 -4.15 2.20 -16.16
N TRP A 165 -4.85 3.32 -16.03
CA TRP A 165 -6.09 3.39 -15.24
C TRP A 165 -7.15 2.35 -15.62
N GLN A 166 -7.20 1.90 -16.87
CA GLN A 166 -8.17 0.94 -17.38
C GLN A 166 -7.54 -0.38 -17.86
N HIS A 167 -6.32 -0.71 -17.40
CA HIS A 167 -5.61 -1.92 -17.85
C HIS A 167 -5.99 -3.19 -17.07
N PHE A 168 -7.05 -3.16 -16.26
CA PHE A 168 -7.52 -4.35 -15.56
C PHE A 168 -8.22 -5.33 -16.51
N GLU A 169 -8.03 -6.62 -16.25
CA GLU A 169 -8.45 -7.73 -17.09
C GLU A 169 -9.25 -8.78 -16.29
N ASP A 170 -9.63 -8.48 -15.03
CA ASP A 170 -10.42 -9.36 -14.19
C ASP A 170 -11.91 -9.02 -14.21
N ASP A 171 -12.74 -9.96 -13.77
CA ASP A 171 -14.20 -9.81 -13.68
C ASP A 171 -14.67 -9.05 -12.42
N LEU A 172 -13.74 -8.63 -11.55
CA LEU A 172 -14.05 -7.89 -10.32
C LEU A 172 -14.34 -6.41 -10.58
N ARG A 173 -13.84 -5.90 -11.70
CA ARG A 173 -13.89 -4.49 -12.11
C ARG A 173 -14.57 -4.37 -13.48
N ALA A 174 -15.54 -3.48 -13.60
CA ALA A 174 -16.30 -3.33 -14.85
C ALA A 174 -15.92 -2.06 -15.62
N GLU A 175 -15.98 -0.90 -14.99
CA GLU A 175 -15.82 0.40 -15.67
C GLU A 175 -14.61 1.18 -15.14
N VAL A 176 -14.27 1.00 -13.85
CA VAL A 176 -13.18 1.71 -13.18
C VAL A 176 -12.36 0.72 -12.35
N PRO A 177 -11.07 0.99 -12.09
CA PRO A 177 -10.21 0.09 -11.32
C PRO A 177 -10.55 0.04 -9.83
N LEU A 178 -11.38 0.96 -9.34
CA LEU A 178 -11.71 1.10 -7.93
C LEU A 178 -12.72 0.04 -7.49
N LEU A 179 -12.49 -0.53 -6.31
CA LEU A 179 -13.37 -1.51 -5.70
C LEU A 179 -14.01 -0.96 -4.44
N SER A 180 -15.26 -1.36 -4.18
CA SER A 180 -15.89 -1.14 -2.88
C SER A 180 -15.15 -1.90 -1.76
N THR A 181 -15.37 -1.53 -0.51
CA THR A 181 -14.78 -2.23 0.65
C THR A 181 -15.14 -3.72 0.65
N SER A 182 -16.40 -4.05 0.29
CA SER A 182 -16.85 -5.45 0.20
C SER A 182 -16.15 -6.22 -0.91
N ALA A 183 -15.96 -5.62 -2.09
CA ALA A 183 -15.24 -6.25 -3.20
C ALA A 183 -13.75 -6.44 -2.87
N TRP A 184 -13.09 -5.48 -2.19
CA TRP A 184 -11.74 -5.66 -1.68
C TRP A 184 -11.65 -6.83 -0.71
N ARG A 185 -12.61 -6.94 0.24
CA ARG A 185 -12.66 -8.05 1.19
C ARG A 185 -12.76 -9.39 0.46
N GLU A 186 -13.63 -9.51 -0.54
CA GLU A 186 -13.78 -10.73 -1.33
C GLU A 186 -12.50 -11.07 -2.11
N ALA A 187 -11.91 -10.10 -2.79
CA ALA A 187 -10.67 -10.29 -3.53
C ALA A 187 -9.51 -10.76 -2.63
N LEU A 188 -9.40 -10.20 -1.43
CA LEU A 188 -8.37 -10.60 -0.47
C LEU A 188 -8.62 -12.00 0.11
N LEU A 189 -9.87 -12.38 0.38
CA LEU A 189 -10.21 -13.74 0.80
C LEU A 189 -9.84 -14.76 -0.28
N VAL A 190 -10.16 -14.47 -1.55
CA VAL A 190 -9.76 -15.31 -2.70
C VAL A 190 -8.23 -15.35 -2.82
N GLY A 191 -7.54 -14.23 -2.54
CA GLY A 191 -6.08 -14.15 -2.49
C GLY A 191 -5.43 -14.93 -1.33
N GLY A 192 -6.24 -15.53 -0.43
CA GLY A 192 -5.78 -16.37 0.68
C GLY A 192 -5.47 -15.58 1.95
N PHE A 193 -5.93 -14.35 2.08
CA PHE A 193 -5.85 -13.60 3.32
C PHE A 193 -7.00 -13.95 4.26
N GLU A 194 -6.77 -13.75 5.56
CA GLU A 194 -7.73 -14.00 6.63
C GLU A 194 -7.87 -12.75 7.52
N GLU A 195 -8.84 -12.74 8.44
CA GLU A 195 -9.02 -11.64 9.41
C GLU A 195 -8.97 -10.24 8.78
N ILE A 196 -9.83 -10.00 7.78
CA ILE A 196 -9.85 -8.74 7.05
C ILE A 196 -10.71 -7.72 7.79
N VAL A 197 -10.13 -6.57 8.14
CA VAL A 197 -10.80 -5.43 8.77
C VAL A 197 -10.55 -4.13 7.99
N SER A 198 -11.47 -3.20 8.06
CA SER A 198 -11.35 -1.91 7.35
C SER A 198 -11.70 -0.72 8.24
N PHE A 199 -11.01 0.39 8.03
CA PHE A 199 -11.18 1.65 8.74
C PHE A 199 -11.20 2.83 7.76
N PRO A 200 -11.98 3.89 8.04
CA PRO A 200 -12.94 4.01 9.13
C PRO A 200 -14.13 3.04 8.96
N PRO A 201 -14.94 2.77 10.01
CA PRO A 201 -16.16 2.00 9.90
C PRO A 201 -17.12 2.59 8.85
N GLU A 202 -17.87 1.74 8.16
CA GLU A 202 -18.73 2.16 7.03
C GLU A 202 -19.85 3.14 7.44
N ASP A 203 -20.31 3.06 8.67
CA ASP A 203 -21.34 3.92 9.26
C ASP A 203 -20.80 5.23 9.85
N SER A 204 -19.50 5.46 9.79
CA SER A 204 -18.88 6.69 10.28
C SER A 204 -18.91 7.82 9.25
N VAL A 205 -18.98 9.08 9.72
CA VAL A 205 -18.86 10.26 8.85
C VAL A 205 -17.55 10.27 8.05
N ALA A 206 -16.49 9.74 8.64
CA ALA A 206 -15.19 9.64 7.95
C ALA A 206 -15.23 8.68 6.74
N ALA A 207 -16.21 7.78 6.68
CA ALA A 207 -16.40 6.88 5.56
C ALA A 207 -16.75 7.63 4.25
N GLU A 208 -17.39 8.80 4.36
CA GLU A 208 -17.76 9.65 3.22
C GLU A 208 -16.54 10.17 2.43
N MET A 209 -15.35 10.13 3.01
CA MET A 209 -14.11 10.46 2.28
C MET A 209 -13.79 9.48 1.15
N GLY A 210 -14.45 8.33 1.11
CA GLY A 210 -14.27 7.33 0.05
C GLY A 210 -12.93 6.61 0.06
N GLN A 211 -12.13 6.75 1.13
CA GLN A 211 -10.87 6.02 1.32
C GLN A 211 -10.94 5.09 2.53
N ARG A 212 -10.21 3.97 2.45
CA ARG A 212 -10.12 2.98 3.52
C ARG A 212 -8.68 2.55 3.77
N VAL A 213 -8.39 2.30 5.03
CA VAL A 213 -7.27 1.45 5.45
C VAL A 213 -7.83 0.05 5.64
N ILE A 214 -7.32 -0.92 4.91
CA ILE A 214 -7.74 -2.31 4.99
C ILE A 214 -6.56 -3.12 5.48
N LEU A 215 -6.77 -3.90 6.53
CA LEU A 215 -5.78 -4.81 7.08
C LEU A 215 -6.21 -6.24 6.79
N ALA A 216 -5.30 -7.06 6.28
CA ALA A 216 -5.56 -8.46 5.96
C ALA A 216 -4.39 -9.32 6.42
N ARG A 217 -4.66 -10.30 7.28
CA ARG A 217 -3.64 -11.13 7.94
C ARG A 217 -3.30 -12.38 7.13
N VAL A 218 -2.05 -12.83 7.30
CA VAL A 218 -1.57 -14.14 6.83
C VAL A 218 -1.31 -15.02 8.07
N THR A 219 -1.93 -16.17 8.11
CA THR A 219 -1.71 -17.19 9.13
C THR A 219 -0.62 -18.17 8.70
#